data_bcc035df7155ba6c560e0f6eef582942
#
_entry.id   bcc035df7155ba6c560e0f6eef582942
#
_cell.length_a   1.000
_cell.length_b   1.000
_cell.length_c   1.000
_cell.angle_alpha   90.00
_cell.angle_beta   90.00
_cell.angle_gamma   90.00
#
_symmetry.space_group_name_H-M   'P 1'
#
loop_
_entity.id
_entity.type
_entity.pdbx_description
1 polymer ?
#
loop_
_entity_poly.entity_id
_entity_poly.type
_entity_poly.pdbx_seq_one_letter_code
_entity_poly.pdbx_strand_id
1 'polypeptide(L)'
;MKKYLISILSFFIFVSTSVVASAADKVTLQLQWFTQAQFAGYYVALDNGYYSDEGLDVTIKPGGVDISPPQVMAAGGADVMLNWMPSALSARENGVPLVNIAQPFKSSGLQLTCRKETGIKTPQDFRGKTIAVWFFGNEYPFLSWMSKLGIPTNGGSDGVTVLRQGWNVDPLIQKQADCISTMTYNEYFLVLDAGLTPDDLVNFKYEDEGVASLEDGMYVL
;
A
#
# COMPACT_ATOMS: atom_id res chain seq x y z
N MET A 1 63.52 -16.69 -65.41
CA MET A 1 62.82 -15.63 -64.71
C MET A 1 61.65 -16.24 -63.90
N LYS A 2 61.81 -16.49 -62.63
CA LYS A 2 60.80 -17.11 -61.78
C LYS A 2 60.00 -15.98 -61.06
N LYS A 3 58.68 -15.92 -61.32
CA LYS A 3 57.78 -14.99 -60.64
C LYS A 3 57.33 -15.64 -59.30
N TYR A 4 57.66 -15.04 -58.17
CA TYR A 4 57.12 -15.45 -56.90
C TYR A 4 55.77 -14.76 -56.64
N LEU A 5 54.74 -15.60 -56.54
CA LEU A 5 53.40 -15.17 -56.06
C LEU A 5 53.42 -15.18 -54.52
N ILE A 6 53.29 -14.01 -53.89
CA ILE A 6 53.14 -13.89 -52.47
C ILE A 6 51.64 -13.88 -52.19
N SER A 7 51.09 -15.00 -51.64
CA SER A 7 49.72 -15.07 -51.12
C SER A 7 49.71 -14.45 -49.72
N ILE A 8 49.06 -13.30 -49.59
CA ILE A 8 48.78 -12.68 -48.29
C ILE A 8 47.50 -13.34 -47.76
N LEU A 9 47.68 -14.22 -46.76
CA LEU A 9 46.57 -14.83 -46.01
C LEU A 9 46.13 -13.87 -44.89
N SER A 10 45.04 -13.12 -45.16
CA SER A 10 44.44 -12.23 -44.14
C SER A 10 43.75 -13.09 -43.09
N PHE A 11 44.35 -13.14 -41.91
CA PHE A 11 43.78 -13.80 -40.72
C PHE A 11 42.79 -12.83 -40.06
N PHE A 12 41.47 -13.01 -40.33
CA PHE A 12 40.41 -12.29 -39.63
C PHE A 12 40.27 -12.89 -38.23
N ILE A 13 40.78 -12.21 -37.22
CA ILE A 13 40.54 -12.54 -35.81
C ILE A 13 39.13 -12.05 -35.49
N PHE A 14 38.16 -12.95 -35.46
CA PHE A 14 36.83 -12.70 -34.88
C PHE A 14 36.98 -12.63 -33.38
N VAL A 15 37.04 -11.42 -32.81
CA VAL A 15 36.93 -11.20 -31.36
C VAL A 15 35.46 -11.40 -31.03
N SER A 16 35.09 -12.61 -30.65
CA SER A 16 33.79 -12.90 -30.05
C SER A 16 33.75 -12.25 -28.67
N THR A 17 33.17 -11.07 -28.59
CA THR A 17 32.80 -10.49 -27.28
C THR A 17 31.66 -11.35 -26.72
N SER A 18 32.02 -12.28 -25.84
CA SER A 18 31.03 -13.00 -25.04
C SER A 18 30.31 -11.99 -24.20
N VAL A 19 29.09 -11.61 -24.57
CA VAL A 19 28.18 -10.92 -23.65
C VAL A 19 27.88 -11.94 -22.57
N VAL A 20 28.50 -11.79 -21.42
CA VAL A 20 28.12 -12.54 -20.22
C VAL A 20 26.70 -12.07 -19.89
N ALA A 21 25.69 -12.87 -20.25
CA ALA A 21 24.35 -12.65 -19.77
C ALA A 21 24.40 -12.81 -18.24
N SER A 22 24.35 -11.71 -17.51
CA SER A 22 24.15 -11.75 -16.07
C SER A 22 22.79 -12.38 -15.82
N ALA A 23 22.72 -13.35 -14.92
CA ALA A 23 21.43 -13.82 -14.45
C ALA A 23 20.68 -12.63 -13.80
N ALA A 24 19.38 -12.51 -14.07
CA ALA A 24 18.57 -11.47 -13.49
C ALA A 24 18.57 -11.59 -11.94
N ASP A 25 18.69 -10.48 -11.26
CA ASP A 25 18.62 -10.44 -9.81
C ASP A 25 17.19 -10.71 -9.33
N LYS A 26 17.02 -11.69 -8.46
CA LYS A 26 15.70 -12.05 -7.92
C LYS A 26 15.29 -11.06 -6.84
N VAL A 27 14.11 -10.47 -7.00
CA VAL A 27 13.53 -9.52 -6.06
C VAL A 27 12.12 -9.92 -5.68
N THR A 28 11.83 -10.04 -4.40
CA THR A 28 10.48 -10.27 -3.89
C THR A 28 9.91 -8.95 -3.37
N LEU A 29 8.81 -8.48 -3.98
CA LEU A 29 8.05 -7.31 -3.56
C LEU A 29 6.83 -7.75 -2.75
N GLN A 30 6.76 -7.37 -1.47
CA GLN A 30 5.59 -7.57 -0.61
C GLN A 30 4.67 -6.36 -0.67
N LEU A 31 3.44 -6.55 -1.16
CA LEU A 31 2.42 -5.50 -1.16
C LEU A 31 1.85 -5.29 0.25
N GLN A 32 1.36 -4.08 0.50
CA GLN A 32 0.70 -3.70 1.75
C GLN A 32 -0.65 -4.42 1.93
N TRP A 33 -1.40 -4.62 0.85
CA TRP A 33 -2.77 -5.09 0.85
C TRP A 33 -3.05 -6.10 -0.26
N PHE A 34 -4.28 -6.58 -0.38
CA PHE A 34 -4.73 -7.37 -1.52
C PHE A 34 -4.48 -6.63 -2.84
N THR A 35 -4.42 -7.39 -3.93
CA THR A 35 -4.25 -6.81 -5.27
C THR A 35 -5.43 -5.89 -5.59
N GLN A 36 -5.14 -4.59 -5.68
CA GLN A 36 -6.10 -3.52 -5.94
C GLN A 36 -5.48 -2.47 -6.89
N ALA A 37 -6.25 -1.47 -7.28
CA ALA A 37 -5.87 -0.46 -8.27
C ALA A 37 -4.59 0.31 -7.92
N GLN A 38 -4.31 0.57 -6.62
CA GLN A 38 -3.11 1.27 -6.19
C GLN A 38 -1.81 0.53 -6.56
N PHE A 39 -1.89 -0.78 -6.75
CA PHE A 39 -0.73 -1.61 -7.11
C PHE A 39 -0.61 -1.89 -8.60
N ALA A 40 -1.53 -1.36 -9.43
CA ALA A 40 -1.57 -1.65 -10.87
C ALA A 40 -0.23 -1.36 -11.56
N GLY A 41 0.47 -0.28 -11.17
CA GLY A 41 1.76 0.09 -11.75
C GLY A 41 2.83 -1.00 -11.62
N TYR A 42 2.85 -1.71 -10.50
CA TYR A 42 3.81 -2.81 -10.26
C TYR A 42 3.54 -4.02 -11.15
N TYR A 43 2.26 -4.37 -11.34
CA TYR A 43 1.86 -5.46 -12.22
C TYR A 43 2.07 -5.09 -13.69
N VAL A 44 1.75 -3.86 -14.09
CA VAL A 44 2.03 -3.36 -15.46
C VAL A 44 3.52 -3.39 -15.76
N ALA A 45 4.37 -3.03 -14.80
CA ALA A 45 5.82 -3.11 -14.95
C ALA A 45 6.31 -4.55 -15.14
N LEU A 46 5.69 -5.50 -14.42
CA LEU A 46 5.98 -6.92 -14.54
C LEU A 46 5.53 -7.46 -15.93
N ASP A 47 4.28 -7.19 -16.30
CA ASP A 47 3.68 -7.71 -17.53
C ASP A 47 4.35 -7.15 -18.80
N ASN A 48 4.79 -5.89 -18.78
CA ASN A 48 5.50 -5.26 -19.89
C ASN A 48 7.00 -5.55 -19.90
N GLY A 49 7.52 -6.31 -18.94
CA GLY A 49 8.93 -6.66 -18.89
C GLY A 49 9.87 -5.55 -18.41
N TYR A 50 9.36 -4.45 -17.85
CA TYR A 50 10.19 -3.31 -17.41
C TYR A 50 11.19 -3.71 -16.33
N TYR A 51 10.84 -4.66 -15.45
CA TYR A 51 11.79 -5.20 -14.48
C TYR A 51 12.89 -6.01 -15.14
N SER A 52 12.54 -6.85 -16.12
CA SER A 52 13.53 -7.65 -16.84
C SER A 52 14.47 -6.81 -17.69
N ASP A 53 14.01 -5.67 -18.22
CA ASP A 53 14.84 -4.71 -18.94
C ASP A 53 15.91 -4.09 -18.04
N GLU A 54 15.63 -4.00 -16.73
CA GLU A 54 16.57 -3.55 -15.70
C GLU A 54 17.36 -4.70 -15.04
N GLY A 55 17.25 -5.92 -15.58
CA GLY A 55 17.95 -7.10 -15.07
C GLY A 55 17.37 -7.69 -13.79
N LEU A 56 16.09 -7.41 -13.49
CA LEU A 56 15.39 -7.91 -12.30
C LEU A 56 14.39 -9.02 -12.65
N ASP A 57 14.35 -10.07 -11.82
CA ASP A 57 13.33 -11.13 -11.81
C ASP A 57 12.43 -10.90 -10.59
N VAL A 58 11.32 -10.15 -10.79
CA VAL A 58 10.46 -9.67 -9.71
C VAL A 58 9.31 -10.62 -9.44
N THR A 59 9.17 -11.04 -8.18
CA THR A 59 8.00 -11.76 -7.67
C THR A 59 7.18 -10.82 -6.79
N ILE A 60 5.91 -10.59 -7.15
CA ILE A 60 4.98 -9.76 -6.37
C ILE A 60 4.15 -10.66 -5.45
N LYS A 61 4.22 -10.42 -4.13
CA LYS A 61 3.42 -11.09 -3.11
C LYS A 61 2.30 -10.18 -2.64
N PRO A 62 1.02 -10.58 -2.78
CA PRO A 62 -0.09 -9.82 -2.22
C PRO A 62 0.01 -9.71 -0.69
N GLY A 63 -0.51 -8.63 -0.14
CA GLY A 63 -0.75 -8.45 1.29
C GLY A 63 -2.14 -8.96 1.70
N GLY A 64 -2.61 -8.51 2.86
CA GLY A 64 -3.93 -8.88 3.38
C GLY A 64 -4.14 -8.42 4.82
N VAL A 65 -5.33 -8.67 5.36
CA VAL A 65 -5.75 -8.21 6.70
C VAL A 65 -4.91 -8.76 7.87
N ASP A 66 -4.20 -9.87 7.66
CA ASP A 66 -3.40 -10.53 8.69
C ASP A 66 -1.90 -10.59 8.32
N ILE A 67 -1.50 -9.86 7.25
CA ILE A 67 -0.11 -9.78 6.80
C ILE A 67 0.48 -8.43 7.19
N SER A 68 1.55 -8.47 7.97
CA SER A 68 2.33 -7.28 8.32
C SER A 68 3.59 -7.22 7.44
N PRO A 69 3.67 -6.35 6.43
CA PRO A 69 4.85 -6.26 5.57
C PRO A 69 6.16 -6.04 6.34
N PRO A 70 6.22 -5.21 7.41
CA PRO A 70 7.43 -5.08 8.19
C PRO A 70 7.90 -6.38 8.87
N GLN A 71 6.96 -7.23 9.31
CA GLN A 71 7.32 -8.54 9.88
C GLN A 71 7.82 -9.50 8.80
N VAL A 72 7.22 -9.47 7.59
CA VAL A 72 7.69 -10.25 6.44
C VAL A 72 9.12 -9.85 6.08
N MET A 73 9.42 -8.55 6.03
CA MET A 73 10.78 -8.03 5.78
C MET A 73 11.76 -8.47 6.86
N ALA A 74 11.41 -8.27 8.14
CA ALA A 74 12.28 -8.65 9.26
C ALA A 74 12.59 -10.15 9.30
N ALA A 75 11.68 -10.98 8.79
CA ALA A 75 11.85 -12.42 8.66
C ALA A 75 12.61 -12.85 7.38
N GLY A 76 13.04 -11.91 6.53
CA GLY A 76 13.70 -12.19 5.24
C GLY A 76 12.75 -12.77 4.19
N GLY A 77 11.46 -12.54 4.32
CA GLY A 77 10.44 -13.06 3.40
C GLY A 77 10.22 -12.20 2.15
N ALA A 78 10.81 -11.02 2.11
CA ALA A 78 10.79 -10.11 0.96
C ALA A 78 12.03 -9.20 0.96
N ASP A 79 12.39 -8.68 -0.20
CA ASP A 79 13.51 -7.76 -0.40
C ASP A 79 13.05 -6.31 -0.38
N VAL A 80 11.84 -6.07 -0.87
CA VAL A 80 11.18 -4.77 -0.91
C VAL A 80 9.77 -4.93 -0.38
N MET A 81 9.28 -3.94 0.36
CA MET A 81 7.88 -3.90 0.77
C MET A 81 7.24 -2.55 0.46
N LEU A 82 5.92 -2.57 0.26
CA LEU A 82 5.09 -1.38 0.34
C LEU A 82 4.47 -1.29 1.73
N ASN A 83 4.48 -0.10 2.30
CA ASN A 83 3.88 0.11 3.62
C ASN A 83 3.53 1.59 3.84
N TRP A 84 2.60 1.82 4.74
CA TRP A 84 2.29 3.16 5.20
C TRP A 84 3.37 3.66 6.15
N MET A 85 3.69 4.97 6.04
CA MET A 85 4.78 5.55 6.81
C MET A 85 4.64 5.38 8.33
N PRO A 86 3.47 5.54 8.97
CA PRO A 86 3.34 5.35 10.42
C PRO A 86 3.69 3.92 10.85
N SER A 87 3.29 2.92 10.06
CA SER A 87 3.64 1.51 10.32
C SER A 87 5.15 1.26 10.16
N ALA A 88 5.76 1.83 9.11
CA ALA A 88 7.19 1.73 8.89
C ALA A 88 8.00 2.41 10.02
N LEU A 89 7.55 3.58 10.50
CA LEU A 89 8.17 4.27 11.63
C LEU A 89 8.07 3.44 12.91
N SER A 90 6.89 2.89 13.21
CA SER A 90 6.70 2.01 14.36
C SER A 90 7.61 0.77 14.29
N ALA A 91 7.74 0.16 13.10
CA ALA A 91 8.67 -0.96 12.92
C ALA A 91 10.14 -0.55 13.15
N ARG A 92 10.54 0.65 12.69
CA ARG A 92 11.88 1.18 12.96
C ARG A 92 12.14 1.42 14.46
N GLU A 93 11.18 1.97 15.18
CA GLU A 93 11.25 2.14 16.65
C GLU A 93 11.42 0.79 17.35
N ASN A 94 10.87 -0.29 16.79
CA ASN A 94 11.03 -1.65 17.28
C ASN A 94 12.26 -2.37 16.71
N GLY A 95 13.20 -1.65 16.08
CA GLY A 95 14.52 -2.15 15.69
C GLY A 95 14.62 -2.73 14.28
N VAL A 96 13.58 -2.65 13.45
CA VAL A 96 13.68 -3.05 12.03
C VAL A 96 14.30 -1.90 11.23
N PRO A 97 15.48 -2.07 10.60
CA PRO A 97 16.24 -0.95 10.02
C PRO A 97 15.73 -0.54 8.62
N LEU A 98 14.41 -0.27 8.51
CA LEU A 98 13.77 0.09 7.26
C LEU A 98 14.27 1.43 6.71
N VAL A 99 14.48 1.48 5.40
CA VAL A 99 14.82 2.69 4.63
C VAL A 99 13.74 2.90 3.58
N ASN A 100 13.15 4.10 3.53
CA ASN A 100 12.24 4.50 2.44
C ASN A 100 13.08 4.84 1.22
N ILE A 101 12.87 4.13 0.11
CA ILE A 101 13.61 4.32 -1.15
C ILE A 101 12.78 5.01 -2.24
N ALA A 102 11.44 5.00 -2.10
CA ALA A 102 10.55 5.71 -3.01
C ALA A 102 9.19 5.99 -2.34
N GLN A 103 8.55 7.08 -2.74
CA GLN A 103 7.22 7.49 -2.28
C GLN A 103 6.32 7.78 -3.50
N PRO A 104 5.68 6.76 -4.09
CA PRO A 104 4.83 6.92 -5.27
C PRO A 104 3.60 7.79 -5.01
N PHE A 105 2.96 7.62 -3.85
CA PHE A 105 1.79 8.40 -3.45
C PHE A 105 2.20 9.64 -2.67
N LYS A 106 1.71 10.80 -3.13
CA LYS A 106 1.98 12.12 -2.51
C LYS A 106 0.85 12.59 -1.61
N SER A 107 -0.33 11.98 -1.74
CA SER A 107 -1.53 12.30 -0.98
C SER A 107 -2.22 11.03 -0.52
N SER A 108 -3.03 11.14 0.56
CA SER A 108 -3.78 10.03 1.11
C SER A 108 -5.14 9.86 0.42
N GLY A 109 -5.49 8.63 0.07
CA GLY A 109 -6.84 8.28 -0.36
C GLY A 109 -7.77 7.88 0.78
N LEU A 110 -7.27 7.85 2.02
CA LEU A 110 -8.03 7.38 3.17
C LEU A 110 -9.13 8.38 3.57
N GLN A 111 -10.31 7.84 3.82
CA GLN A 111 -11.45 8.56 4.38
C GLN A 111 -12.29 7.68 5.30
N LEU A 112 -13.06 8.29 6.20
CA LEU A 112 -14.19 7.63 6.85
C LEU A 112 -15.45 7.85 6.02
N THR A 113 -16.13 6.77 5.66
CA THR A 113 -17.45 6.79 5.02
C THR A 113 -18.49 6.39 6.06
N CYS A 114 -19.40 7.30 6.35
CA CYS A 114 -20.43 7.16 7.37
C CYS A 114 -21.81 7.15 6.74
N ARG A 115 -22.76 6.42 7.32
CA ARG A 115 -24.19 6.51 6.91
C ARG A 115 -24.77 7.81 7.44
N LYS A 116 -25.40 8.59 6.57
CA LYS A 116 -26.02 9.89 6.90
C LYS A 116 -27.13 9.76 7.95
N GLU A 117 -27.84 8.62 7.95
CA GLU A 117 -28.90 8.33 8.93
C GLU A 117 -28.40 8.24 10.38
N THR A 118 -27.09 8.07 10.61
CA THR A 118 -26.50 8.06 11.95
C THR A 118 -26.47 9.43 12.63
N GLY A 119 -26.78 10.47 11.85
CA GLY A 119 -26.79 11.87 12.32
C GLY A 119 -25.41 12.52 12.38
N ILE A 120 -24.35 11.83 11.99
CA ILE A 120 -22.98 12.36 11.93
C ILE A 120 -22.91 13.43 10.84
N LYS A 121 -22.48 14.65 11.20
CA LYS A 121 -22.29 15.79 10.30
C LYS A 121 -20.88 16.35 10.38
N THR A 122 -20.25 16.21 11.53
CA THR A 122 -18.91 16.71 11.81
C THR A 122 -18.11 15.62 12.55
N PRO A 123 -16.79 15.67 12.58
CA PRO A 123 -15.98 14.71 13.34
C PRO A 123 -16.26 14.69 14.86
N GLN A 124 -16.79 15.77 15.42
CA GLN A 124 -17.20 15.82 16.84
C GLN A 124 -18.39 14.89 17.14
N ASP A 125 -19.19 14.56 16.13
CA ASP A 125 -20.36 13.69 16.25
C ASP A 125 -19.97 12.19 16.31
N PHE A 126 -18.67 11.87 16.25
CA PHE A 126 -18.19 10.48 16.40
C PHE A 126 -18.36 9.94 17.83
N ARG A 127 -18.59 10.80 18.84
CA ARG A 127 -18.80 10.36 20.21
C ARG A 127 -20.02 9.44 20.31
N GLY A 128 -19.84 8.33 21.02
CA GLY A 128 -20.86 7.28 21.17
C GLY A 128 -21.08 6.41 19.93
N LYS A 129 -20.30 6.61 18.87
CA LYS A 129 -20.43 5.85 17.60
C LYS A 129 -19.49 4.67 17.55
N THR A 130 -19.83 3.71 16.68
CA THR A 130 -18.96 2.59 16.28
C THR A 130 -18.31 2.91 14.94
N ILE A 131 -16.99 2.90 14.92
CA ILE A 131 -16.21 3.18 13.71
C ILE A 131 -15.31 1.98 13.40
N ALA A 132 -15.47 1.40 12.22
CA ALA A 132 -14.63 0.31 11.78
C ALA A 132 -13.38 0.85 11.08
N VAL A 133 -12.22 0.34 11.51
CA VAL A 133 -10.89 0.81 11.08
C VAL A 133 -10.03 -0.39 10.75
N TRP A 134 -9.23 -0.30 9.69
CA TRP A 134 -8.19 -1.27 9.42
C TRP A 134 -7.06 -1.15 10.44
N PHE A 135 -6.37 -2.28 10.68
CA PHE A 135 -5.24 -2.37 11.59
C PHE A 135 -3.93 -2.62 10.81
N PHE A 136 -2.86 -2.95 11.53
CA PHE A 136 -1.50 -3.10 11.02
C PHE A 136 -0.90 -1.83 10.42
N GLY A 137 -1.15 -0.71 11.10
CA GLY A 137 -0.59 0.60 10.77
C GLY A 137 -1.58 1.56 10.13
N ASN A 138 -2.70 1.05 9.60
CA ASN A 138 -3.74 1.90 9.04
C ASN A 138 -4.58 2.62 10.11
N GLU A 139 -4.56 2.11 11.35
CA GLU A 139 -5.23 2.72 12.50
C GLU A 139 -4.56 4.01 13.00
N TYR A 140 -3.27 4.19 12.76
CA TYR A 140 -2.53 5.33 13.33
C TYR A 140 -3.09 6.71 12.95
N PRO A 141 -3.44 6.99 11.69
CA PRO A 141 -4.08 8.27 11.34
C PRO A 141 -5.40 8.47 12.07
N PHE A 142 -6.21 7.42 12.20
CA PHE A 142 -7.47 7.47 12.93
C PHE A 142 -7.26 7.76 14.43
N LEU A 143 -6.35 7.05 15.08
CA LEU A 143 -6.04 7.25 16.50
C LEU A 143 -5.49 8.65 16.75
N SER A 144 -4.62 9.15 15.86
CA SER A 144 -4.13 10.53 15.90
C SER A 144 -5.27 11.54 15.78
N TRP A 145 -6.22 11.28 14.88
CA TRP A 145 -7.39 12.14 14.71
C TRP A 145 -8.27 12.17 15.93
N MET A 146 -8.60 11.01 16.50
CA MET A 146 -9.38 10.94 17.75
C MET A 146 -8.67 11.65 18.91
N SER A 147 -7.37 11.48 19.03
CA SER A 147 -6.55 12.20 20.02
C SER A 147 -6.62 13.72 19.83
N LYS A 148 -6.49 14.21 18.59
CA LYS A 148 -6.60 15.65 18.24
C LYS A 148 -7.96 16.22 18.60
N LEU A 149 -9.03 15.42 18.45
CA LEU A 149 -10.41 15.81 18.80
C LEU A 149 -10.73 15.65 20.30
N GLY A 150 -9.85 15.04 21.07
CA GLY A 150 -10.12 14.69 22.46
C GLY A 150 -11.23 13.64 22.61
N ILE A 151 -11.34 12.71 21.67
CA ILE A 151 -12.33 11.63 21.67
C ILE A 151 -11.63 10.32 22.07
N PRO A 152 -12.00 9.72 23.22
CA PRO A 152 -11.47 8.42 23.63
C PRO A 152 -11.83 7.31 22.63
N THR A 153 -10.95 6.31 22.48
CA THR A 153 -11.14 5.17 21.55
C THR A 153 -11.47 3.86 22.27
N ASN A 154 -11.94 3.95 23.50
CA ASN A 154 -12.30 2.81 24.35
C ASN A 154 -13.82 2.60 24.50
N GLY A 155 -14.62 3.27 23.66
CA GLY A 155 -16.09 3.21 23.69
C GLY A 155 -16.71 4.14 24.73
N GLY A 156 -18.00 3.94 24.99
CA GLY A 156 -18.82 4.77 25.88
C GLY A 156 -19.43 5.98 25.16
N SER A 157 -20.23 6.76 25.91
CA SER A 157 -20.98 7.91 25.35
C SER A 157 -20.08 9.05 24.87
N ASP A 158 -18.91 9.21 25.48
CA ASP A 158 -17.94 10.25 25.15
C ASP A 158 -16.85 9.81 24.16
N GLY A 159 -16.73 8.51 23.93
CA GLY A 159 -15.71 7.92 23.08
C GLY A 159 -16.28 7.27 21.84
N VAL A 160 -15.41 6.72 21.02
CA VAL A 160 -15.75 5.86 19.89
C VAL A 160 -15.47 4.40 20.23
N THR A 161 -16.35 3.50 19.79
CA THR A 161 -16.06 2.07 19.78
C THR A 161 -15.34 1.75 18.48
N VAL A 162 -14.10 1.28 18.58
CA VAL A 162 -13.30 0.90 17.41
C VAL A 162 -13.54 -0.56 17.08
N LEU A 163 -14.08 -0.82 15.89
CA LEU A 163 -14.27 -2.15 15.34
C LEU A 163 -13.15 -2.46 14.36
N ARG A 164 -12.52 -3.64 14.47
CA ARG A 164 -11.55 -4.08 13.47
C ARG A 164 -12.26 -4.39 12.16
N GLN A 165 -11.91 -3.64 11.11
CA GLN A 165 -12.45 -3.82 9.77
C GLN A 165 -11.70 -4.91 9.02
N GLY A 166 -12.46 -5.75 8.31
CA GLY A 166 -11.93 -6.70 7.33
C GLY A 166 -11.69 -6.04 5.96
N TRP A 167 -11.67 -6.87 4.93
CA TRP A 167 -11.43 -6.42 3.55
C TRP A 167 -12.68 -5.85 2.84
N ASN A 168 -13.87 -6.07 3.38
CA ASN A 168 -15.15 -5.72 2.78
C ASN A 168 -15.83 -4.53 3.49
N VAL A 169 -16.96 -4.10 2.96
CA VAL A 169 -17.76 -2.98 3.45
C VAL A 169 -18.97 -3.41 4.31
N ASP A 170 -19.07 -4.69 4.60
CA ASP A 170 -20.20 -5.29 5.35
C ASP A 170 -20.51 -4.59 6.67
N PRO A 171 -19.54 -4.14 7.48
CA PRO A 171 -19.84 -3.46 8.73
C PRO A 171 -20.74 -2.23 8.55
N LEU A 172 -20.56 -1.48 7.45
CA LEU A 172 -21.40 -0.35 7.13
C LEU A 172 -22.77 -0.79 6.60
N ILE A 173 -22.79 -1.74 5.67
CA ILE A 173 -24.02 -2.21 5.00
C ILE A 173 -24.95 -2.89 6.01
N GLN A 174 -24.40 -3.70 6.90
CA GLN A 174 -25.14 -4.43 7.94
C GLN A 174 -25.38 -3.59 9.21
N LYS A 175 -25.01 -2.31 9.21
CA LYS A 175 -25.16 -1.38 10.34
C LYS A 175 -24.46 -1.84 11.63
N GLN A 176 -23.38 -2.60 11.49
CA GLN A 176 -22.52 -2.99 12.62
C GLN A 176 -21.59 -1.84 13.04
N ALA A 177 -21.32 -0.92 12.10
CA ALA A 177 -20.58 0.31 12.32
C ALA A 177 -21.32 1.49 11.70
N ASP A 178 -21.24 2.65 12.37
CA ASP A 178 -21.78 3.92 11.87
C ASP A 178 -20.92 4.47 10.72
N CYS A 179 -19.61 4.24 10.81
CA CYS A 179 -18.63 4.59 9.78
C CYS A 179 -17.65 3.44 9.57
N ILE A 180 -17.06 3.39 8.37
CA ILE A 180 -15.97 2.48 8.02
C ILE A 180 -14.82 3.25 7.36
N SER A 181 -13.61 2.72 7.43
CA SER A 181 -12.51 3.16 6.59
C SER A 181 -12.76 2.77 5.14
N THR A 182 -12.54 3.70 4.22
CA THR A 182 -12.58 3.45 2.78
C THR A 182 -11.46 4.20 2.09
N MET A 183 -10.97 3.64 0.99
CA MET A 183 -10.10 4.38 0.08
C MET A 183 -10.97 5.03 -1.00
N THR A 184 -10.67 6.28 -1.35
CA THR A 184 -11.40 7.03 -2.39
C THR A 184 -11.38 6.35 -3.76
N TYR A 185 -10.47 5.45 -3.99
CA TYR A 185 -10.26 4.75 -5.26
C TYR A 185 -10.71 3.27 -5.25
N ASN A 186 -11.20 2.74 -4.12
CA ASN A 186 -11.64 1.33 -4.02
C ASN A 186 -12.89 1.14 -3.16
N GLU A 187 -12.78 1.04 -1.83
CA GLU A 187 -13.90 0.63 -0.96
C GLU A 187 -15.09 1.59 -0.99
N TYR A 188 -14.86 2.87 -1.27
CA TYR A 188 -15.96 3.81 -1.48
C TYR A 188 -16.89 3.34 -2.60
N PHE A 189 -16.34 2.85 -3.70
CA PHE A 189 -17.14 2.31 -4.80
C PHE A 189 -17.82 0.99 -4.43
N LEU A 190 -17.18 0.13 -3.60
CA LEU A 190 -17.84 -1.08 -3.09
C LEU A 190 -19.05 -0.74 -2.22
N VAL A 191 -19.03 0.37 -1.48
CA VAL A 191 -20.22 0.87 -0.74
C VAL A 191 -21.35 1.25 -1.69
N LEU A 192 -21.03 1.92 -2.81
CA LEU A 192 -22.02 2.27 -3.83
C LEU A 192 -22.57 1.03 -4.54
N ASP A 193 -21.70 0.08 -4.90
CA ASP A 193 -22.09 -1.18 -5.53
C ASP A 193 -22.98 -2.04 -4.63
N ALA A 194 -22.82 -1.90 -3.30
CA ALA A 194 -23.67 -2.55 -2.31
C ALA A 194 -25.06 -1.87 -2.15
N GLY A 195 -25.35 -0.83 -2.95
CA GLY A 195 -26.67 -0.20 -3.07
C GLY A 195 -26.88 1.09 -2.30
N LEU A 196 -25.85 1.64 -1.64
CA LEU A 196 -25.90 2.98 -1.08
C LEU A 196 -25.57 4.01 -2.16
N THR A 197 -26.14 5.19 -2.04
CA THR A 197 -25.89 6.32 -2.95
C THR A 197 -25.03 7.38 -2.25
N PRO A 198 -24.38 8.30 -2.98
CA PRO A 198 -23.68 9.43 -2.35
C PRO A 198 -24.56 10.26 -1.41
N ASP A 199 -25.88 10.29 -1.66
CA ASP A 199 -26.83 11.01 -0.81
C ASP A 199 -27.10 10.32 0.53
N ASP A 200 -26.80 9.02 0.65
CA ASP A 200 -26.91 8.25 1.88
C ASP A 200 -25.67 8.37 2.77
N LEU A 201 -24.61 9.01 2.27
CA LEU A 201 -23.27 8.99 2.86
C LEU A 201 -22.79 10.38 3.27
N VAL A 202 -21.95 10.40 4.31
CA VAL A 202 -21.08 11.51 4.68
C VAL A 202 -19.65 10.98 4.71
N ASN A 203 -18.74 11.67 4.02
CA ASN A 203 -17.34 11.28 3.93
C ASN A 203 -16.45 12.33 4.60
N PHE A 204 -15.47 11.85 5.37
CA PHE A 204 -14.44 12.66 6.01
C PHE A 204 -13.09 12.21 5.51
N LYS A 205 -12.44 13.02 4.68
CA LYS A 205 -11.10 12.73 4.17
C LYS A 205 -10.07 13.11 5.23
N TYR A 206 -9.15 12.21 5.50
CA TYR A 206 -8.08 12.43 6.48
C TYR A 206 -7.19 13.62 6.12
N GLU A 207 -7.03 13.92 4.82
CA GLU A 207 -6.31 15.11 4.35
C GLU A 207 -6.99 16.41 4.76
N ASP A 208 -8.32 16.49 4.57
CA ASP A 208 -9.09 17.69 4.91
C ASP A 208 -9.07 17.95 6.42
N GLU A 209 -8.92 16.90 7.23
CA GLU A 209 -8.83 16.96 8.69
C GLU A 209 -7.40 17.18 9.22
N GLY A 210 -6.40 17.20 8.31
CA GLY A 210 -5.00 17.41 8.64
C GLY A 210 -4.39 16.30 9.50
N VAL A 211 -4.81 15.05 9.24
CA VAL A 211 -4.33 13.83 9.93
C VAL A 211 -3.92 12.73 8.94
N ALA A 212 -3.83 13.05 7.68
CA ALA A 212 -3.35 12.12 6.66
C ALA A 212 -1.89 11.72 6.90
N SER A 213 -1.55 10.52 6.46
CA SER A 213 -0.18 10.01 6.43
C SER A 213 0.21 9.59 5.02
N LEU A 214 1.51 9.46 4.75
CA LEU A 214 1.98 8.92 3.48
C LEU A 214 1.67 7.43 3.39
N GLU A 215 1.05 7.05 2.28
CA GLU A 215 0.62 5.69 1.96
C GLU A 215 1.60 5.02 0.99
N ASP A 216 1.67 3.69 1.07
CA ASP A 216 2.33 2.82 0.09
C ASP A 216 3.73 3.28 -0.33
N GLY A 217 4.52 3.79 0.63
CA GLY A 217 5.94 4.00 0.44
C GLY A 217 6.67 2.68 0.21
N MET A 218 7.76 2.74 -0.55
CA MET A 218 8.62 1.60 -0.85
C MET A 218 9.78 1.56 0.12
N TYR A 219 9.99 0.41 0.79
CA TYR A 219 10.98 0.24 1.85
C TYR A 219 11.84 -0.99 1.62
N VAL A 220 13.10 -0.89 2.04
CA VAL A 220 14.09 -1.98 2.13
C VAL A 220 14.71 -2.01 3.54
N LEU A 221 15.47 -3.08 3.85
CA LEU A 221 16.30 -3.18 5.08
C LEU A 221 17.65 -2.50 4.90
#